data_293a1024db08fb5c77c35616ceecceb4
#
_entry.id   293a1024db08fb5c77c35616ceecceb4
#
_cell.length_a   1.000
_cell.length_b   1.000
_cell.length_c   1.000
_cell.angle_alpha   90.00
_cell.angle_beta   90.00
_cell.angle_gamma   90.00
#
_symmetry.space_group_name_H-M   'P 1'
#
loop_
_entity.id
_entity.type
_entity.pdbx_description
1 polymer ?
#
loop_
_entity_poly.entity_id
_entity_poly.type
_entity_poly.pdbx_seq_one_letter_code
_entity_poly.pdbx_strand_id
1 'polypeptide(L)'
;MADLVIRNLHANIADSDTEILKGIDLEMSKGEIHAIMGPNGSGKSTLSHVLMGHPGYEVTEGEVLFMGEDLLELEADERSRAGMFLSFQYPFAVPGVTVANFIRMAVNAHRKGGPDGEDDPIRIPEFRKQLQEAMELLEIDKSMSSRSLNDGFSGGEKKRFEILQMAMLKPQIAILDETDSGLDIDALRIVSNGINALVGPDMGALIITHYQRILDYVKPDRIHVLMDGRIVKSGGPELAQELETSGYARIAEEVGA
;
A
#
# COMPACT_ATOMS: atom_id res chain seq x y z
N MET A 1 -13.74 -16.49 1.94
CA MET A 1 -12.45 -16.60 2.66
C MET A 1 -11.75 -15.31 2.37
N ALA A 2 -11.14 -14.68 3.35
CA ALA A 2 -10.41 -13.43 3.11
C ALA A 2 -9.24 -13.65 2.15
N ASP A 3 -8.92 -12.62 1.35
CA ASP A 3 -7.87 -12.70 0.33
C ASP A 3 -6.47 -12.45 0.92
N LEU A 4 -6.38 -11.65 1.99
CA LEU A 4 -5.19 -11.48 2.83
C LEU A 4 -5.54 -11.88 4.26
N VAL A 5 -4.80 -12.83 4.82
CA VAL A 5 -4.97 -13.33 6.20
C VAL A 5 -3.62 -13.29 6.90
N ILE A 6 -3.56 -12.56 8.00
CA ILE A 6 -2.38 -12.46 8.86
C ILE A 6 -2.78 -13.04 10.21
N ARG A 7 -2.01 -13.98 10.73
CA ARG A 7 -2.25 -14.63 12.03
C ARG A 7 -1.00 -14.63 12.87
N ASN A 8 -1.14 -14.07 14.05
CA ASN A 8 -0.08 -14.04 15.08
C ASN A 8 1.29 -13.65 14.50
N LEU A 9 1.35 -12.62 13.64
CA LEU A 9 2.57 -12.23 12.95
C LEU A 9 3.51 -11.50 13.89
N HIS A 10 4.69 -12.06 14.10
CA HIS A 10 5.81 -11.47 14.83
C HIS A 10 6.96 -11.16 13.87
N ALA A 11 7.62 -10.04 14.06
CA ALA A 11 8.76 -9.68 13.24
C ALA A 11 9.77 -8.82 14.02
N ASN A 12 11.04 -9.13 13.80
CA ASN A 12 12.20 -8.41 14.33
C ASN A 12 12.84 -7.53 13.23
N ILE A 13 13.65 -6.58 13.67
CA ILE A 13 14.65 -5.96 12.79
C ILE A 13 15.66 -7.04 12.43
N ALA A 14 16.01 -7.19 11.15
CA ALA A 14 16.99 -8.18 10.69
C ALA A 14 18.32 -8.02 11.44
N ASP A 15 18.96 -9.14 11.73
CA ASP A 15 20.20 -9.22 12.50
C ASP A 15 20.11 -8.61 13.93
N SER A 16 18.91 -8.54 14.51
CA SER A 16 18.67 -7.97 15.85
C SER A 16 17.56 -8.71 16.58
N ASP A 17 17.66 -8.80 17.90
CA ASP A 17 16.60 -9.34 18.77
C ASP A 17 15.47 -8.30 19.05
N THR A 18 15.47 -7.17 18.33
CA THR A 18 14.49 -6.11 18.55
C THR A 18 13.19 -6.45 17.83
N GLU A 19 12.22 -6.92 18.60
CA GLU A 19 10.88 -7.24 18.12
C GLU A 19 10.04 -5.96 17.90
N ILE A 20 9.48 -5.80 16.71
CA ILE A 20 8.62 -4.66 16.33
C ILE A 20 7.16 -5.08 16.19
N LEU A 21 6.89 -6.20 15.51
CA LEU A 21 5.53 -6.76 15.42
C LEU A 21 5.41 -7.89 16.44
N LYS A 22 4.34 -7.87 17.23
CA LYS A 22 4.19 -8.68 18.44
C LYS A 22 2.87 -9.46 18.46
N GLY A 23 2.57 -10.14 17.36
CA GLY A 23 1.33 -10.91 17.18
C GLY A 23 0.23 -10.07 16.54
N ILE A 24 0.39 -9.76 15.25
CA ILE A 24 -0.62 -9.07 14.45
C ILE A 24 -1.60 -10.09 13.88
N ASP A 25 -2.89 -9.83 14.09
CA ASP A 25 -4.00 -10.54 13.45
C ASP A 25 -4.78 -9.55 12.58
N LEU A 26 -4.94 -9.85 11.28
CA LEU A 26 -5.72 -9.03 10.35
C LEU A 26 -6.23 -9.90 9.21
N GLU A 27 -7.49 -9.70 8.84
CA GLU A 27 -8.07 -10.31 7.65
C GLU A 27 -8.73 -9.22 6.80
N MET A 28 -8.51 -9.26 5.48
CA MET A 28 -9.19 -8.36 4.53
C MET A 28 -9.40 -9.04 3.18
N SER A 29 -10.38 -8.55 2.44
CA SER A 29 -10.69 -9.04 1.09
C SER A 29 -10.55 -7.95 0.05
N LYS A 30 -10.47 -8.35 -1.21
CA LYS A 30 -10.67 -7.43 -2.34
C LYS A 30 -12.01 -6.73 -2.19
N GLY A 31 -12.10 -5.49 -2.65
CA GLY A 31 -13.29 -4.66 -2.49
C GLY A 31 -13.38 -3.93 -1.15
N GLU A 32 -12.60 -4.33 -0.16
CA GLU A 32 -12.57 -3.68 1.15
C GLU A 32 -11.47 -2.62 1.24
N ILE A 33 -11.75 -1.56 1.97
CA ILE A 33 -10.77 -0.56 2.38
C ILE A 33 -10.58 -0.68 3.88
N HIS A 34 -9.39 -1.09 4.31
CA HIS A 34 -9.00 -1.09 5.70
C HIS A 34 -8.02 0.04 5.98
N ALA A 35 -8.07 0.60 7.18
CA ALA A 35 -7.09 1.59 7.63
C ALA A 35 -6.36 1.10 8.88
N ILE A 36 -5.04 1.29 8.93
CA ILE A 36 -4.24 1.11 10.13
C ILE A 36 -3.82 2.49 10.63
N MET A 37 -4.24 2.81 11.84
CA MET A 37 -3.89 4.04 12.55
C MET A 37 -3.07 3.69 13.80
N GLY A 38 -2.26 4.63 14.27
CA GLY A 38 -1.48 4.45 15.49
C GLY A 38 -0.39 5.50 15.62
N PRO A 39 0.20 5.65 16.82
CA PRO A 39 1.27 6.61 17.05
C PRO A 39 2.53 6.26 16.24
N ASN A 40 3.45 7.23 16.13
CA ASN A 40 4.75 6.98 15.50
C ASN A 40 5.51 5.90 16.29
N GLY A 41 6.19 5.02 15.56
CA GLY A 41 6.92 3.90 16.16
C GLY A 41 6.06 2.70 16.59
N SER A 42 4.75 2.68 16.29
CA SER A 42 3.88 1.55 16.65
C SER A 42 4.06 0.29 15.80
N GLY A 43 4.82 0.35 14.69
CA GLY A 43 5.06 -0.79 13.79
C GLY A 43 4.29 -0.73 12.46
N LYS A 44 3.58 0.35 12.13
CA LYS A 44 2.76 0.46 10.90
C LYS A 44 3.56 0.23 9.62
N SER A 45 4.63 1.00 9.39
CA SER A 45 5.48 0.84 8.21
C SER A 45 6.30 -0.46 8.26
N THR A 46 6.59 -0.98 9.47
CA THR A 46 7.19 -2.31 9.61
C THR A 46 6.25 -3.38 9.06
N LEU A 47 4.95 -3.30 9.36
CA LEU A 47 3.97 -4.24 8.82
C LEU A 47 3.93 -4.19 7.28
N SER A 48 3.88 -2.99 6.67
CA SER A 48 3.90 -2.86 5.21
C SER A 48 5.16 -3.44 4.58
N HIS A 49 6.32 -3.21 5.20
CA HIS A 49 7.59 -3.72 4.74
C HIS A 49 7.70 -5.25 4.88
N VAL A 50 7.25 -5.81 6.00
CA VAL A 50 7.22 -7.27 6.22
C VAL A 50 6.32 -7.95 5.19
N LEU A 51 5.12 -7.41 4.95
CA LEU A 51 4.20 -7.94 3.94
C LEU A 51 4.76 -7.91 2.52
N MET A 52 5.67 -6.96 2.23
CA MET A 52 6.34 -6.86 0.92
C MET A 52 7.72 -7.53 0.87
N GLY A 53 8.13 -8.25 1.92
CA GLY A 53 9.38 -9.00 1.91
C GLY A 53 10.64 -8.12 1.98
N HIS A 54 10.57 -6.98 2.70
CA HIS A 54 11.72 -6.09 2.84
C HIS A 54 12.82 -6.76 3.68
N PRO A 55 14.07 -6.86 3.17
CA PRO A 55 15.15 -7.63 3.82
C PRO A 55 15.63 -7.06 5.16
N GLY A 56 15.19 -5.87 5.55
CA GLY A 56 15.50 -5.26 6.85
C GLY A 56 14.69 -5.83 8.01
N TYR A 57 13.81 -6.79 7.77
CA TYR A 57 12.97 -7.43 8.80
C TYR A 57 12.96 -8.94 8.64
N GLU A 58 12.83 -9.64 9.75
CA GLU A 58 12.74 -11.09 9.83
C GLU A 58 11.47 -11.50 10.56
N VAL A 59 10.66 -12.35 9.93
CA VAL A 59 9.47 -12.92 10.56
C VAL A 59 9.92 -14.07 11.47
N THR A 60 9.55 -13.99 12.75
CA THR A 60 9.95 -14.96 13.76
C THR A 60 8.85 -15.93 14.14
N GLU A 61 7.56 -15.53 13.98
CA GLU A 61 6.40 -16.36 14.29
C GLU A 61 5.18 -15.87 13.48
N GLY A 62 4.20 -16.76 13.29
CA GLY A 62 2.93 -16.47 12.61
C GLY A 62 2.92 -16.90 11.15
N GLU A 63 1.80 -16.62 10.50
CA GLU A 63 1.57 -16.93 9.08
C GLU A 63 0.95 -15.73 8.35
N VAL A 64 1.25 -15.60 7.07
CA VAL A 64 0.60 -14.65 6.17
C VAL A 64 0.16 -15.39 4.91
N LEU A 65 -1.16 -15.51 4.73
CA LEU A 65 -1.73 -16.10 3.54
C LEU A 65 -2.26 -15.01 2.61
N PHE A 66 -1.88 -15.08 1.35
CA PHE A 66 -2.39 -14.23 0.29
C PHE A 66 -3.00 -15.10 -0.81
N MET A 67 -4.30 -14.92 -1.08
CA MET A 67 -5.09 -15.78 -1.99
C MET A 67 -5.01 -17.28 -1.63
N GLY A 68 -4.77 -17.58 -0.35
CA GLY A 68 -4.63 -18.96 0.15
C GLY A 68 -3.23 -19.56 0.04
N GLU A 69 -2.27 -18.84 -0.52
CA GLU A 69 -0.86 -19.20 -0.64
C GLU A 69 -0.03 -18.53 0.47
N ASP A 70 1.04 -19.18 0.93
CA ASP A 70 1.93 -18.59 1.93
C ASP A 70 2.74 -17.44 1.31
N LEU A 71 2.47 -16.22 1.76
CA LEU A 71 3.13 -15.02 1.27
C LEU A 71 4.61 -14.95 1.72
N LEU A 72 4.94 -15.57 2.86
CA LEU A 72 6.27 -15.46 3.44
C LEU A 72 7.32 -16.27 2.67
N GLU A 73 6.89 -17.29 1.91
CA GLU A 73 7.75 -18.10 1.04
C GLU A 73 8.16 -17.33 -0.25
N LEU A 74 7.49 -16.21 -0.57
CA LEU A 74 7.70 -15.46 -1.81
C LEU A 74 8.71 -14.34 -1.61
N GLU A 75 9.56 -14.14 -2.63
CA GLU A 75 10.42 -12.95 -2.74
C GLU A 75 9.60 -11.69 -3.07
N ALA A 76 10.15 -10.50 -2.82
CA ALA A 76 9.42 -9.21 -2.97
C ALA A 76 8.82 -9.00 -4.38
N ASP A 77 9.54 -9.39 -5.43
CA ASP A 77 9.06 -9.29 -6.81
C ASP A 77 7.98 -10.35 -7.12
N GLU A 78 8.03 -11.51 -6.48
CA GLU A 78 7.01 -12.55 -6.59
C GLU A 78 5.72 -12.12 -5.88
N ARG A 79 5.81 -11.51 -4.69
CA ARG A 79 4.64 -10.92 -3.99
C ARG A 79 3.96 -9.86 -4.85
N SER A 80 4.76 -9.01 -5.52
CA SER A 80 4.22 -8.01 -6.44
C SER A 80 3.51 -8.68 -7.62
N ARG A 81 4.10 -9.70 -8.25
CA ARG A 81 3.46 -10.45 -9.35
C ARG A 81 2.23 -11.23 -8.91
N ALA A 82 2.21 -11.70 -7.67
CA ALA A 82 1.02 -12.34 -7.08
C ALA A 82 -0.15 -11.38 -6.89
N GLY A 83 0.11 -10.05 -6.92
CA GLY A 83 -0.94 -9.03 -6.84
C GLY A 83 -0.89 -8.14 -5.61
N MET A 84 0.21 -8.17 -4.85
CA MET A 84 0.47 -7.19 -3.79
C MET A 84 1.09 -5.92 -4.38
N PHE A 85 0.80 -4.76 -3.79
CA PHE A 85 1.41 -3.47 -4.14
C PHE A 85 1.71 -2.67 -2.89
N LEU A 86 2.84 -1.95 -2.89
CA LEU A 86 3.20 -1.00 -1.84
C LEU A 86 3.47 0.38 -2.43
N SER A 87 2.72 1.39 -1.96
CA SER A 87 3.07 2.79 -2.11
C SER A 87 4.00 3.20 -0.98
N PHE A 88 5.21 3.60 -1.30
CA PHE A 88 6.23 3.95 -0.31
C PHE A 88 5.97 5.30 0.34
N GLN A 89 6.33 5.44 1.62
CA GLN A 89 6.31 6.72 2.29
C GLN A 89 7.18 7.78 1.55
N TYR A 90 8.38 7.38 1.11
CA TYR A 90 9.33 8.23 0.37
C TYR A 90 9.79 7.58 -0.93
N PRO A 91 9.09 7.82 -2.07
CA PRO A 91 9.49 7.26 -3.36
C PRO A 91 10.83 7.83 -3.83
N PHE A 92 11.75 6.93 -4.19
CA PHE A 92 13.07 7.28 -4.69
C PHE A 92 13.03 7.81 -6.12
N ALA A 93 13.96 8.72 -6.45
CA ALA A 93 14.20 9.14 -7.82
C ALA A 93 15.01 8.08 -8.56
N VAL A 94 14.69 7.84 -9.84
CA VAL A 94 15.43 6.93 -10.72
C VAL A 94 15.91 7.73 -11.94
N PRO A 95 17.06 8.44 -11.84
CA PRO A 95 17.58 9.23 -12.94
C PRO A 95 17.85 8.39 -14.19
N GLY A 96 17.49 8.93 -15.36
CA GLY A 96 17.71 8.27 -16.65
C GLY A 96 16.66 7.21 -17.03
N VAL A 97 15.76 6.83 -16.14
CA VAL A 97 14.63 5.92 -16.43
C VAL A 97 13.35 6.73 -16.52
N THR A 98 12.75 6.84 -17.70
CA THR A 98 11.51 7.59 -17.87
C THR A 98 10.33 6.88 -17.19
N VAL A 99 9.34 7.65 -16.70
CA VAL A 99 8.10 7.14 -16.14
C VAL A 99 7.47 6.07 -17.05
N ALA A 100 7.33 6.38 -18.36
CA ALA A 100 6.72 5.44 -19.30
C ALA A 100 7.52 4.13 -19.43
N ASN A 101 8.85 4.20 -19.47
CA ASN A 101 9.68 2.99 -19.54
C ASN A 101 9.61 2.17 -18.27
N PHE A 102 9.70 2.81 -17.10
CA PHE A 102 9.58 2.15 -15.81
C PHE A 102 8.26 1.38 -15.69
N ILE A 103 7.13 2.08 -15.91
CA ILE A 103 5.79 1.46 -15.81
C ILE A 103 5.63 0.32 -16.82
N ARG A 104 6.09 0.51 -18.07
CA ARG A 104 6.00 -0.55 -19.08
C ARG A 104 6.81 -1.79 -18.71
N MET A 105 8.00 -1.60 -18.14
CA MET A 105 8.83 -2.72 -17.65
C MET A 105 8.14 -3.44 -16.49
N ALA A 106 7.55 -2.71 -15.54
CA ALA A 106 6.81 -3.29 -14.43
C ALA A 106 5.57 -4.07 -14.93
N VAL A 107 4.76 -3.49 -15.83
CA VAL A 107 3.61 -4.17 -16.44
C VAL A 107 4.04 -5.46 -17.15
N ASN A 108 5.14 -5.42 -17.91
CA ASN A 108 5.65 -6.61 -18.59
C ASN A 108 6.17 -7.66 -17.62
N ALA A 109 6.77 -7.26 -16.49
CA ALA A 109 7.21 -8.19 -15.47
C ALA A 109 6.02 -8.96 -14.84
N HIS A 110 4.88 -8.29 -14.66
CA HIS A 110 3.63 -8.89 -14.19
C HIS A 110 2.94 -9.80 -15.23
N ARG A 111 3.22 -9.58 -16.52
CA ARG A 111 2.67 -10.39 -17.64
C ARG A 111 3.60 -11.52 -18.07
N LYS A 112 4.78 -11.62 -17.44
CA LYS A 112 5.75 -12.67 -17.72
C LYS A 112 5.27 -14.01 -17.14
N GLY A 113 5.39 -15.09 -17.94
CA GLY A 113 4.94 -16.40 -17.50
C GLY A 113 3.43 -16.51 -17.30
N GLY A 114 2.63 -15.86 -18.17
CA GLY A 114 1.16 -15.88 -18.12
C GLY A 114 0.56 -17.31 -18.07
N PRO A 115 -0.78 -17.46 -18.12
CA PRO A 115 -1.48 -18.74 -17.88
C PRO A 115 -0.97 -19.91 -18.71
N ASP A 116 -0.40 -19.66 -19.87
CA ASP A 116 0.18 -20.66 -20.78
C ASP A 116 1.70 -20.79 -20.64
N GLY A 117 2.32 -20.08 -19.66
CA GLY A 117 3.78 -20.06 -19.44
C GLY A 117 4.55 -19.23 -20.47
N GLU A 118 3.89 -18.54 -21.38
CA GLU A 118 4.51 -17.67 -22.38
C GLU A 118 4.52 -16.20 -21.92
N ASP A 119 5.55 -15.46 -22.34
CA ASP A 119 5.63 -14.01 -22.12
C ASP A 119 4.67 -13.29 -23.08
N ASP A 120 3.73 -12.50 -22.52
CA ASP A 120 2.80 -11.65 -23.29
C ASP A 120 3.06 -10.16 -23.01
N PRO A 121 4.11 -9.56 -23.55
CA PRO A 121 4.43 -8.16 -23.30
C PRO A 121 3.34 -7.24 -23.85
N ILE A 122 2.98 -6.21 -23.07
CA ILE A 122 1.95 -5.26 -23.48
C ILE A 122 2.30 -4.57 -24.79
N ARG A 123 1.36 -4.55 -25.73
CA ARG A 123 1.53 -3.87 -27.03
C ARG A 123 1.62 -2.37 -26.83
N ILE A 124 2.53 -1.71 -27.57
CA ILE A 124 2.79 -0.26 -27.42
C ILE A 124 1.50 0.61 -27.54
N PRO A 125 0.60 0.39 -28.52
CA PRO A 125 -0.63 1.18 -28.60
C PRO A 125 -1.55 0.98 -27.38
N GLU A 126 -1.68 -0.25 -26.89
CA GLU A 126 -2.45 -0.60 -25.69
C GLU A 126 -1.86 0.07 -24.46
N PHE A 127 -0.56 -0.06 -24.25
CA PHE A 127 0.15 0.58 -23.15
C PHE A 127 -0.05 2.10 -23.14
N ARG A 128 0.11 2.75 -24.29
CA ARG A 128 -0.05 4.21 -24.41
C ARG A 128 -1.46 4.65 -24.06
N LYS A 129 -2.48 3.90 -24.49
CA LYS A 129 -3.87 4.18 -24.17
C LYS A 129 -4.12 4.08 -22.66
N GLN A 130 -3.74 2.95 -22.06
CA GLN A 130 -3.91 2.73 -20.61
C GLN A 130 -3.16 3.77 -19.78
N LEU A 131 -1.91 4.08 -20.15
CA LEU A 131 -1.11 5.10 -19.46
C LEU A 131 -1.77 6.47 -19.54
N GLN A 132 -2.30 6.86 -20.72
CA GLN A 132 -2.97 8.13 -20.87
C GLN A 132 -4.25 8.21 -20.04
N GLU A 133 -5.08 7.18 -20.03
CA GLU A 133 -6.31 7.11 -19.22
C GLU A 133 -5.99 7.22 -17.72
N ALA A 134 -4.96 6.52 -17.26
CA ALA A 134 -4.53 6.58 -15.87
C ALA A 134 -3.92 7.95 -15.50
N MET A 135 -3.17 8.59 -16.39
CA MET A 135 -2.65 9.95 -16.18
C MET A 135 -3.78 11.00 -16.13
N GLU A 136 -4.81 10.86 -16.98
CA GLU A 136 -5.99 11.73 -16.98
C GLU A 136 -6.77 11.61 -15.66
N LEU A 137 -6.97 10.39 -15.16
CA LEU A 137 -7.60 10.13 -13.84
C LEU A 137 -6.90 10.87 -12.69
N LEU A 138 -5.57 10.97 -12.76
CA LEU A 138 -4.73 11.51 -11.70
C LEU A 138 -4.29 12.97 -11.96
N GLU A 139 -4.88 13.63 -12.96
CA GLU A 139 -4.54 14.99 -13.36
C GLU A 139 -3.01 15.19 -13.56
N ILE A 140 -2.35 14.18 -14.18
CA ILE A 140 -0.92 14.22 -14.49
C ILE A 140 -0.74 14.72 -15.93
N ASP A 141 0.11 15.74 -16.11
CA ASP A 141 0.44 16.23 -17.45
C ASP A 141 1.14 15.16 -18.30
N LYS A 142 0.70 14.98 -19.55
CA LYS A 142 1.22 13.95 -20.47
C LYS A 142 2.72 14.04 -20.70
N SER A 143 3.29 15.23 -20.63
CA SER A 143 4.75 15.44 -20.80
C SER A 143 5.57 14.79 -19.68
N MET A 144 4.98 14.58 -18.51
CA MET A 144 5.62 13.94 -17.37
C MET A 144 6.02 12.47 -17.67
N SER A 145 5.33 11.79 -18.60
CA SER A 145 5.63 10.41 -18.97
C SER A 145 7.04 10.22 -19.54
N SER A 146 7.63 11.27 -20.11
CA SER A 146 8.97 11.26 -20.67
C SER A 146 10.07 11.72 -19.71
N ARG A 147 9.71 12.22 -18.51
CA ARG A 147 10.67 12.63 -17.47
C ARG A 147 11.20 11.42 -16.71
N SER A 148 12.38 11.56 -16.13
CA SER A 148 12.92 10.57 -15.20
C SER A 148 12.01 10.40 -13.99
N LEU A 149 11.75 9.15 -13.59
CA LEU A 149 10.84 8.82 -12.50
C LEU A 149 11.27 9.51 -11.20
N ASN A 150 10.36 10.29 -10.61
CA ASN A 150 10.51 10.99 -9.34
C ASN A 150 11.67 12.02 -9.29
N ASP A 151 12.38 12.26 -10.41
CA ASP A 151 13.49 13.20 -10.46
C ASP A 151 12.98 14.64 -10.59
N GLY A 152 13.20 15.43 -9.54
CA GLY A 152 12.70 16.81 -9.44
C GLY A 152 11.17 16.91 -9.34
N PHE A 153 10.47 15.85 -8.96
CA PHE A 153 9.03 15.89 -8.70
C PHE A 153 8.73 16.46 -7.31
N SER A 154 7.67 17.25 -7.22
CA SER A 154 7.09 17.65 -5.93
C SER A 154 6.54 16.44 -5.16
N GLY A 155 6.29 16.60 -3.85
CA GLY A 155 5.68 15.55 -3.03
C GLY A 155 4.35 15.06 -3.61
N GLY A 156 3.48 15.98 -4.00
CA GLY A 156 2.19 15.64 -4.62
C GLY A 156 2.31 14.92 -5.97
N GLU A 157 3.26 15.33 -6.81
CA GLU A 157 3.55 14.61 -8.05
C GLU A 157 4.01 13.19 -7.77
N LYS A 158 4.98 12.99 -6.86
CA LYS A 158 5.47 11.66 -6.49
C LYS A 158 4.33 10.73 -6.05
N LYS A 159 3.43 11.21 -5.18
CA LYS A 159 2.28 10.41 -4.72
C LYS A 159 1.30 10.11 -5.85
N ARG A 160 1.01 11.05 -6.72
CA ARG A 160 0.19 10.79 -7.93
C ARG A 160 0.84 9.73 -8.83
N PHE A 161 2.18 9.73 -8.96
CA PHE A 161 2.90 8.71 -9.73
C PHE A 161 2.90 7.33 -9.05
N GLU A 162 2.81 7.22 -7.74
CA GLU A 162 2.58 5.93 -7.07
C GLU A 162 1.18 5.39 -7.35
N ILE A 163 0.14 6.24 -7.28
CA ILE A 163 -1.22 5.81 -7.67
C ILE A 163 -1.30 5.49 -9.17
N LEU A 164 -0.53 6.17 -10.02
CA LEU A 164 -0.40 5.80 -11.44
C LEU A 164 0.17 4.39 -11.62
N GLN A 165 1.20 4.03 -10.85
CA GLN A 165 1.73 2.66 -10.85
C GLN A 165 0.65 1.66 -10.41
N MET A 166 -0.07 1.94 -9.34
CA MET A 166 -1.20 1.11 -8.87
C MET A 166 -2.26 0.94 -9.97
N ALA A 167 -2.64 2.02 -10.68
CA ALA A 167 -3.61 1.97 -11.78
C ALA A 167 -3.14 1.10 -12.95
N MET A 168 -1.84 1.09 -13.24
CA MET A 168 -1.26 0.33 -14.35
C MET A 168 -1.00 -1.13 -14.01
N LEU A 169 -0.61 -1.42 -12.76
CA LEU A 169 -0.31 -2.78 -12.29
C LEU A 169 -1.56 -3.55 -11.85
N LYS A 170 -2.62 -2.84 -11.44
CA LYS A 170 -3.90 -3.41 -11.01
C LYS A 170 -3.75 -4.51 -9.96
N PRO A 171 -3.14 -4.21 -8.81
CA PRO A 171 -2.94 -5.19 -7.76
C PRO A 171 -4.28 -5.68 -7.20
N GLN A 172 -4.26 -6.82 -6.52
CA GLN A 172 -5.42 -7.33 -5.80
C GLN A 172 -5.55 -6.69 -4.42
N ILE A 173 -4.41 -6.45 -3.74
CA ILE A 173 -4.33 -5.69 -2.48
C ILE A 173 -3.23 -4.63 -2.61
N ALA A 174 -3.61 -3.37 -2.40
CA ALA A 174 -2.68 -2.24 -2.37
C ALA A 174 -2.44 -1.79 -0.93
N ILE A 175 -1.20 -1.75 -0.49
CA ILE A 175 -0.78 -1.16 0.79
C ILE A 175 -0.33 0.27 0.50
N LEU A 176 -0.96 1.25 1.15
CA LEU A 176 -0.75 2.67 0.94
C LEU A 176 -0.14 3.28 2.22
N ASP A 177 1.20 3.31 2.29
CA ASP A 177 1.92 3.75 3.49
C ASP A 177 2.14 5.26 3.48
N GLU A 178 1.45 5.96 4.39
CA GLU A 178 1.48 7.42 4.57
C GLU A 178 1.35 8.20 3.24
N THR A 179 0.45 7.76 2.37
CA THR A 179 0.24 8.35 1.04
C THR A 179 -0.25 9.79 1.11
N ASP A 180 -0.79 10.22 2.23
CA ASP A 180 -1.25 11.58 2.52
C ASP A 180 -0.18 12.52 3.11
N SER A 181 1.00 11.98 3.45
CA SER A 181 2.08 12.75 4.07
C SER A 181 2.62 13.81 3.12
N GLY A 182 2.69 15.07 3.60
CA GLY A 182 3.24 16.19 2.84
C GLY A 182 2.39 16.67 1.66
N LEU A 183 1.15 16.20 1.52
CA LEU A 183 0.22 16.67 0.49
C LEU A 183 -0.52 17.93 0.92
N ASP A 184 -0.67 18.88 -0.01
CA ASP A 184 -1.68 19.91 0.08
C ASP A 184 -3.10 19.36 -0.16
N ILE A 185 -4.11 20.18 0.05
CA ILE A 185 -5.53 19.76 -0.05
C ILE A 185 -5.88 19.29 -1.46
N ASP A 186 -5.35 19.93 -2.49
CA ASP A 186 -5.68 19.60 -3.88
C ASP A 186 -5.01 18.28 -4.29
N ALA A 187 -3.74 18.08 -3.96
CA ALA A 187 -3.03 16.82 -4.21
C ALA A 187 -3.68 15.66 -3.43
N LEU A 188 -4.07 15.88 -2.16
CA LEU A 188 -4.77 14.88 -1.37
C LEU A 188 -6.09 14.47 -2.01
N ARG A 189 -6.87 15.44 -2.50
CA ARG A 189 -8.15 15.18 -3.19
C ARG A 189 -7.94 14.33 -4.45
N ILE A 190 -6.95 14.68 -5.30
CA ILE A 190 -6.66 13.95 -6.53
C ILE A 190 -6.23 12.51 -6.21
N VAL A 191 -5.30 12.33 -5.26
CA VAL A 191 -4.82 11.00 -4.83
C VAL A 191 -5.97 10.17 -4.28
N SER A 192 -6.81 10.75 -3.42
CA SER A 192 -7.97 10.05 -2.84
C SER A 192 -9.01 9.67 -3.89
N ASN A 193 -9.29 10.54 -4.86
CA ASN A 193 -10.16 10.23 -5.99
C ASN A 193 -9.59 9.08 -6.84
N GLY A 194 -8.27 9.08 -7.06
CA GLY A 194 -7.60 7.98 -7.74
C GLY A 194 -7.76 6.65 -6.99
N ILE A 195 -7.54 6.63 -5.68
CA ILE A 195 -7.74 5.44 -4.83
C ILE A 195 -9.19 4.95 -4.94
N ASN A 196 -10.17 5.85 -4.74
CA ASN A 196 -11.60 5.50 -4.81
C ASN A 196 -12.04 4.98 -6.19
N ALA A 197 -11.42 5.46 -7.27
CA ALA A 197 -11.72 4.99 -8.62
C ALA A 197 -11.12 3.62 -8.94
N LEU A 198 -10.04 3.23 -8.26
CA LEU A 198 -9.31 1.99 -8.50
C LEU A 198 -9.78 0.85 -7.59
N VAL A 199 -10.12 1.15 -6.34
CA VAL A 199 -10.65 0.15 -5.40
C VAL A 199 -12.04 -0.29 -5.87
N GLY A 200 -12.25 -1.60 -5.87
CA GLY A 200 -13.50 -2.22 -6.31
C GLY A 200 -13.43 -3.74 -6.17
N PRO A 201 -14.34 -4.49 -6.78
CA PRO A 201 -14.47 -5.95 -6.55
C PRO A 201 -13.18 -6.75 -6.76
N ASP A 202 -12.25 -6.22 -7.56
CA ASP A 202 -10.99 -6.89 -7.89
C ASP A 202 -9.78 -6.33 -7.13
N MET A 203 -9.94 -5.22 -6.37
CA MET A 203 -8.86 -4.56 -5.65
C MET A 203 -9.33 -4.07 -4.29
N GLY A 204 -8.63 -4.46 -3.21
CA GLY A 204 -8.74 -3.87 -1.87
C GLY A 204 -7.58 -2.93 -1.56
N ALA A 205 -7.73 -2.08 -0.54
CA ALA A 205 -6.69 -1.16 -0.10
C ALA A 205 -6.49 -1.21 1.43
N LEU A 206 -5.23 -1.35 1.87
CA LEU A 206 -4.81 -1.21 3.25
C LEU A 206 -4.10 0.14 3.39
N ILE A 207 -4.77 1.13 3.96
CA ILE A 207 -4.25 2.49 4.15
C ILE A 207 -3.57 2.58 5.50
N ILE A 208 -2.30 2.94 5.51
CA ILE A 208 -1.53 3.21 6.72
C ILE A 208 -1.41 4.73 6.85
N THR A 209 -1.94 5.29 7.91
CA THR A 209 -1.88 6.73 8.17
C THR A 209 -1.94 7.04 9.67
N HIS A 210 -1.40 8.15 10.05
CA HIS A 210 -1.57 8.72 11.38
C HIS A 210 -2.50 9.97 11.36
N TYR A 211 -3.05 10.32 10.18
CA TYR A 211 -3.97 11.43 9.99
C TYR A 211 -5.36 10.94 9.56
N GLN A 212 -6.40 11.51 10.16
CA GLN A 212 -7.77 11.25 9.72
C GLN A 212 -8.05 11.83 8.33
N ARG A 213 -7.35 12.88 7.94
CA ARG A 213 -7.61 13.70 6.75
C ARG A 213 -7.83 12.90 5.46
N ILE A 214 -7.04 11.84 5.21
CA ILE A 214 -7.23 10.98 4.04
C ILE A 214 -8.51 10.15 4.16
N LEU A 215 -8.87 9.74 5.38
CA LEU A 215 -10.04 8.89 5.64
C LEU A 215 -11.37 9.66 5.49
N ASP A 216 -11.32 11.00 5.44
CA ASP A 216 -12.48 11.82 5.08
C ASP A 216 -12.86 11.71 3.61
N TYR A 217 -11.87 11.46 2.75
CA TYR A 217 -12.03 11.28 1.30
C TYR A 217 -12.14 9.82 0.89
N VAL A 218 -11.35 8.93 1.53
CA VAL A 218 -11.36 7.49 1.27
C VAL A 218 -11.97 6.80 2.49
N LYS A 219 -13.26 6.43 2.38
CA LYS A 219 -14.00 5.85 3.52
C LYS A 219 -13.58 4.41 3.76
N PRO A 220 -12.90 4.09 4.87
CA PRO A 220 -12.57 2.70 5.17
C PRO A 220 -13.79 1.93 5.67
N ASP A 221 -13.85 0.63 5.34
CA ASP A 221 -14.82 -0.31 5.90
C ASP A 221 -14.47 -0.68 7.34
N ARG A 222 -13.15 -0.78 7.62
CA ARG A 222 -12.61 -1.09 8.95
C ARG A 222 -11.39 -0.25 9.28
N ILE A 223 -11.25 0.07 10.55
CA ILE A 223 -10.09 0.77 11.12
C ILE A 223 -9.49 -0.10 12.20
N HIS A 224 -8.17 -0.23 12.18
CA HIS A 224 -7.38 -0.96 13.15
C HIS A 224 -6.40 -0.01 13.83
N VAL A 225 -6.36 -0.03 15.15
CA VAL A 225 -5.43 0.76 15.95
C VAL A 225 -4.23 -0.10 16.30
N LEU A 226 -3.07 0.26 15.77
CA LEU A 226 -1.78 -0.40 16.04
C LEU A 226 -1.01 0.38 17.10
N MET A 227 -0.68 -0.28 18.19
CA MET A 227 0.14 0.28 19.27
C MET A 227 1.13 -0.77 19.76
N ASP A 228 2.37 -0.37 19.97
CA ASP A 228 3.44 -1.24 20.45
C ASP A 228 3.50 -2.62 19.76
N GLY A 229 3.37 -2.62 18.42
CA GLY A 229 3.44 -3.83 17.61
C GLY A 229 2.21 -4.73 17.63
N ARG A 230 1.07 -4.27 18.19
CA ARG A 230 -0.18 -5.05 18.31
C ARG A 230 -1.37 -4.28 17.77
N ILE A 231 -2.32 -4.95 17.15
CA ILE A 231 -3.65 -4.37 16.91
C ILE A 231 -4.44 -4.46 18.22
N VAL A 232 -4.64 -3.29 18.85
CA VAL A 232 -5.26 -3.19 20.17
C VAL A 232 -6.77 -2.93 20.10
N LYS A 233 -7.25 -2.36 19.00
CA LYS A 233 -8.67 -2.09 18.77
C LYS A 233 -8.99 -2.14 17.29
N SER A 234 -10.15 -2.67 16.93
CA SER A 234 -10.67 -2.63 15.57
C SER A 234 -12.13 -2.19 15.60
N GLY A 235 -12.55 -1.42 14.60
CA GLY A 235 -13.91 -0.90 14.50
C GLY A 235 -14.27 -0.44 13.11
N GLY A 236 -15.43 0.20 12.97
CA GLY A 236 -15.88 0.85 11.76
C GLY A 236 -15.29 2.26 11.59
N PRO A 237 -15.80 3.03 10.60
CA PRO A 237 -15.31 4.39 10.30
C PRO A 237 -15.38 5.37 11.48
N GLU A 238 -16.29 5.13 12.42
CA GLU A 238 -16.47 5.95 13.64
C GLU A 238 -15.23 5.96 14.55
N LEU A 239 -14.40 4.90 14.46
CA LEU A 239 -13.18 4.80 15.26
C LEU A 239 -12.17 5.90 14.91
N ALA A 240 -12.13 6.38 13.66
CA ALA A 240 -11.28 7.51 13.27
C ALA A 240 -11.66 8.79 14.03
N GLN A 241 -12.97 9.08 14.15
CA GLN A 241 -13.45 10.26 14.87
C GLN A 241 -13.20 10.14 16.39
N GLU A 242 -13.34 8.93 16.94
CA GLU A 242 -12.99 8.66 18.33
C GLU A 242 -11.51 8.97 18.59
N LEU A 243 -10.61 8.51 17.71
CA LEU A 243 -9.16 8.77 17.79
C LEU A 243 -8.82 10.25 17.68
N GLU A 244 -9.48 10.99 16.79
CA GLU A 244 -9.25 12.43 16.65
C GLU A 244 -9.65 13.20 17.90
N THR A 245 -10.78 12.81 18.52
CA THR A 245 -11.35 13.50 19.66
C THR A 245 -10.61 13.16 20.97
N SER A 246 -10.28 11.89 21.19
CA SER A 246 -9.76 11.38 22.46
C SER A 246 -8.26 11.07 22.45
N GLY A 247 -7.64 11.01 21.26
CA GLY A 247 -6.26 10.62 21.10
C GLY A 247 -5.98 9.13 21.40
N TYR A 248 -4.75 8.70 21.14
CA TYR A 248 -4.33 7.32 21.40
C TYR A 248 -4.19 6.98 22.89
N ALA A 249 -3.94 7.99 23.75
CA ALA A 249 -3.73 7.79 25.19
C ALA A 249 -4.94 7.11 25.86
N ARG A 250 -6.16 7.49 25.48
CA ARG A 250 -7.38 6.88 26.01
C ARG A 250 -7.48 5.40 25.64
N ILE A 251 -7.15 5.05 24.40
CA ILE A 251 -7.17 3.64 23.98
C ILE A 251 -6.10 2.84 24.72
N ALA A 252 -4.91 3.42 24.94
CA ALA A 252 -3.87 2.79 25.75
C ALA A 252 -4.35 2.48 27.17
N GLU A 253 -5.06 3.42 27.80
CA GLU A 253 -5.66 3.21 29.14
C GLU A 253 -6.74 2.11 29.12
N GLU A 254 -7.61 2.07 28.09
CA GLU A 254 -8.68 1.08 27.95
C GLU A 254 -8.14 -0.36 27.77
N VAL A 255 -6.99 -0.53 27.10
CA VAL A 255 -6.40 -1.85 26.81
C VAL A 255 -5.26 -2.23 27.78
N GLY A 256 -4.89 -1.34 28.71
CA GLY A 256 -3.85 -1.60 29.70
C GLY A 256 -2.43 -1.65 29.13
N ALA A 257 -2.19 -0.92 28.03
CA ALA A 257 -0.91 -0.85 27.31
C ALA A 257 -0.13 0.41 27.69
#